data_86f3f7bb0a1848ddd91fa327ad025d00
#
_entry.id   86f3f7bb0a1848ddd91fa327ad025d00
#
_cell.length_a   1.000
_cell.length_b   1.000
_cell.length_c   1.000
_cell.angle_alpha   90.00
_cell.angle_beta   90.00
_cell.angle_gamma   90.00
#
_symmetry.space_group_name_H-M   'P 1'
#
loop_
_entity.id
_entity.type
_entity.pdbx_description
1 polymer ?
#
loop_
_entity_poly.entity_id
_entity_poly.type
_entity_poly.pdbx_seq_one_letter_code
_entity_poly.pdbx_strand_id
1 'polypeptide(L)'
;MESVIEVKHLKKHFKDIKAVDDISFKVLQGELYGFLGVNGAGKSTTINILCTLLSKSEGEVNICGFTLGKEDEEIRRKIGVVFQDNSLDDKITIRENLLIRGSLYHRENKILKKHLDSVCEILHIEDLLNRQFGKLSGGQKRRCEIARALMNTPEILFLDEPTTGLDPQTRLNVWE
;
A
#
# COMPACT_ATOMS: atom_id res chain seq x y z
N MET A 1 -1.26 22.38 7.46
CA MET A 1 -1.57 21.05 6.91
C MET A 1 -1.43 20.03 8.02
N GLU A 2 -2.36 19.11 8.14
CA GLU A 2 -2.35 18.09 9.19
C GLU A 2 -1.32 17.00 8.86
N SER A 3 -0.60 16.50 9.87
CA SER A 3 0.35 15.40 9.70
C SER A 3 -0.42 14.08 9.70
N VAL A 4 -0.29 13.29 8.63
CA VAL A 4 -0.91 11.95 8.53
C VAL A 4 0.04 10.83 8.97
N ILE A 5 1.36 11.07 8.97
CA ILE A 5 2.36 10.18 9.58
C ILE A 5 3.32 11.02 10.41
N GLU A 6 3.53 10.63 11.65
CA GLU A 6 4.57 11.20 12.50
C GLU A 6 5.41 10.07 13.09
N VAL A 7 6.72 10.09 12.82
CA VAL A 7 7.69 9.11 13.29
C VAL A 7 8.74 9.83 14.10
N LYS A 8 9.00 9.35 15.35
CA LYS A 8 10.00 9.89 16.25
C LYS A 8 10.91 8.78 16.78
N HIS A 9 12.19 8.92 16.52
CA HIS A 9 13.25 8.03 17.02
C HIS A 9 12.96 6.54 16.75
N LEU A 10 12.40 6.21 15.57
CA LEU A 10 12.08 4.84 15.21
C LEU A 10 13.34 4.01 15.06
N LYS A 11 13.38 2.88 15.77
CA LYS A 11 14.44 1.88 15.66
C LYS A 11 13.88 0.50 15.45
N LYS A 12 14.59 -0.31 14.67
CA LYS A 12 14.33 -1.73 14.49
C LYS A 12 15.62 -2.54 14.50
N HIS A 13 15.72 -3.41 15.47
CA HIS A 13 16.84 -4.32 15.59
C HIS A 13 16.37 -5.76 15.35
N PHE A 14 17.17 -6.54 14.62
CA PHE A 14 17.05 -7.98 14.46
C PHE A 14 18.30 -8.62 15.04
N LYS A 15 18.25 -9.07 16.29
CA LYS A 15 19.44 -9.50 17.07
C LYS A 15 20.49 -8.39 17.03
N ASP A 16 21.64 -8.63 16.41
CA ASP A 16 22.77 -7.70 16.34
C ASP A 16 22.71 -6.72 15.15
N ILE A 17 21.70 -6.88 14.26
CA ILE A 17 21.54 -6.04 13.07
C ILE A 17 20.60 -4.88 13.37
N LYS A 18 21.09 -3.65 13.23
CA LYS A 18 20.30 -2.43 13.27
C LYS A 18 19.71 -2.19 11.86
N ALA A 19 18.51 -2.69 11.63
CA ALA A 19 17.84 -2.55 10.32
C ALA A 19 17.25 -1.13 10.12
N VAL A 20 16.84 -0.47 11.21
CA VAL A 20 16.46 0.95 11.24
C VAL A 20 17.12 1.53 12.48
N ASP A 21 17.89 2.61 12.33
CA ASP A 21 18.67 3.22 13.42
C ASP A 21 18.32 4.70 13.56
N ASP A 22 17.37 4.98 14.47
CA ASP A 22 16.97 6.31 14.93
C ASP A 22 16.51 7.27 13.82
N ILE A 23 15.44 6.92 13.10
CA ILE A 23 14.84 7.79 12.08
C ILE A 23 13.65 8.57 12.64
N SER A 24 13.55 9.84 12.25
CA SER A 24 12.42 10.72 12.56
C SER A 24 12.00 11.51 11.33
N PHE A 25 10.69 11.53 11.04
CA PHE A 25 10.14 12.29 9.92
C PHE A 25 8.63 12.50 10.10
N LYS A 26 8.06 13.39 9.27
CA LYS A 26 6.63 13.63 9.18
C LYS A 26 6.20 13.60 7.72
N VAL A 27 4.96 13.16 7.48
CA VAL A 27 4.30 13.24 6.18
C VAL A 27 3.00 14.01 6.36
N LEU A 28 2.77 14.98 5.49
CA LEU A 28 1.56 15.82 5.52
C LEU A 28 0.48 15.23 4.60
N GLN A 29 -0.76 15.58 4.88
CA GLN A 29 -1.88 15.19 4.02
C GLN A 29 -1.70 15.72 2.60
N GLY A 30 -1.86 14.83 1.60
CA GLY A 30 -1.69 15.15 0.18
C GLY A 30 -0.23 15.22 -0.28
N GLU A 31 0.74 14.88 0.57
CA GLU A 31 2.15 14.87 0.23
C GLU A 31 2.54 13.55 -0.45
N LEU A 32 3.36 13.62 -1.51
CA LEU A 32 4.10 12.48 -2.04
C LEU A 32 5.45 12.39 -1.34
N TYR A 33 5.61 11.39 -0.48
CA TYR A 33 6.82 11.20 0.31
C TYR A 33 7.63 9.99 -0.16
N GLY A 34 8.88 10.18 -0.55
CA GLY A 34 9.75 9.14 -1.09
C GLY A 34 10.85 8.68 -0.12
N PHE A 35 10.91 7.38 0.14
CA PHE A 35 12.06 6.76 0.80
C PHE A 35 13.16 6.46 -0.21
N LEU A 36 14.25 7.21 -0.20
CA LEU A 36 15.40 7.01 -1.07
C LEU A 36 16.56 6.42 -0.27
N GLY A 37 17.34 5.55 -0.92
CA GLY A 37 18.51 4.93 -0.30
C GLY A 37 18.93 3.62 -0.98
N VAL A 38 20.14 3.17 -0.69
CA VAL A 38 20.70 1.91 -1.21
C VAL A 38 19.93 0.70 -0.71
N ASN A 39 20.14 -0.45 -1.37
CA ASN A 39 19.54 -1.70 -0.89
C ASN A 39 20.11 -2.04 0.49
N GLY A 40 19.25 -2.51 1.39
CA GLY A 40 19.61 -2.75 2.79
C GLY A 40 19.54 -1.54 3.72
N ALA A 41 19.21 -0.33 3.22
CA ALA A 41 19.07 0.87 4.06
C ALA A 41 17.83 0.90 4.99
N GLY A 42 17.10 -0.19 5.12
CA GLY A 42 15.94 -0.27 6.01
C GLY A 42 14.62 0.25 5.45
N LYS A 43 14.54 0.59 4.13
CA LYS A 43 13.32 1.14 3.49
C LYS A 43 12.11 0.22 3.67
N SER A 44 12.17 -1.01 3.16
CA SER A 44 11.07 -1.98 3.26
C SER A 44 10.79 -2.38 4.72
N THR A 45 11.83 -2.40 5.59
CA THR A 45 11.65 -2.62 7.02
C THR A 45 10.80 -1.49 7.64
N THR A 46 11.10 -0.23 7.31
CA THR A 46 10.32 0.92 7.77
C THR A 46 8.89 0.88 7.25
N ILE A 47 8.69 0.62 5.94
CA ILE A 47 7.34 0.47 5.34
C ILE A 47 6.57 -0.64 6.06
N ASN A 48 7.17 -1.81 6.28
CA ASN A 48 6.51 -2.92 6.97
C ASN A 48 6.11 -2.57 8.41
N ILE A 49 6.91 -1.77 9.12
CA ILE A 49 6.55 -1.26 10.45
C ILE A 49 5.35 -0.32 10.34
N LEU A 50 5.36 0.65 9.43
CA LEU A 50 4.26 1.59 9.24
C LEU A 50 2.97 0.89 8.79
N CYS A 51 3.09 -0.20 8.02
CA CYS A 51 1.97 -1.04 7.60
C CYS A 51 1.49 -2.03 8.69
N THR A 52 1.99 -1.94 9.92
CA THR A 52 1.64 -2.84 11.04
C THR A 52 2.00 -4.31 10.83
N LEU A 53 2.87 -4.62 9.89
CA LEU A 53 3.30 -6.00 9.58
C LEU A 53 4.51 -6.43 10.41
N LEU A 54 5.24 -5.46 10.96
CA LEU A 54 6.43 -5.67 11.76
C LEU A 54 6.42 -4.75 12.97
N SER A 55 6.70 -5.30 14.16
CA SER A 55 6.84 -4.49 15.37
C SER A 55 8.12 -3.66 15.34
N LYS A 56 8.06 -2.42 15.80
CA LYS A 56 9.23 -1.59 16.08
C LYS A 56 9.96 -2.07 17.33
N SER A 57 11.25 -1.76 17.46
CA SER A 57 12.01 -2.00 18.69
C SER A 57 11.87 -0.83 19.67
N GLU A 58 12.01 0.40 19.16
CA GLU A 58 11.91 1.65 19.94
C GLU A 58 11.27 2.76 19.11
N GLY A 59 10.99 3.89 19.76
CA GLY A 59 10.45 5.09 19.11
C GLY A 59 8.93 5.18 19.16
N GLU A 60 8.39 6.29 18.68
CA GLU A 60 6.97 6.58 18.62
C GLU A 60 6.54 6.75 17.16
N VAL A 61 5.39 6.18 16.81
CA VAL A 61 4.81 6.32 15.47
C VAL A 61 3.32 6.57 15.63
N ASN A 62 2.85 7.63 14.99
CA ASN A 62 1.43 7.95 14.88
C ASN A 62 1.03 7.98 13.39
N ILE A 63 -0.08 7.36 13.03
CA ILE A 63 -0.61 7.31 11.68
C ILE A 63 -2.08 7.66 11.72
N CYS A 64 -2.50 8.73 11.03
CA CYS A 64 -3.88 9.24 11.02
C CYS A 64 -4.46 9.44 12.44
N GLY A 65 -3.64 9.88 13.41
CA GLY A 65 -4.05 10.08 14.80
C GLY A 65 -3.95 8.85 15.67
N PHE A 66 -3.66 7.65 15.13
CA PHE A 66 -3.59 6.38 15.86
C PHE A 66 -2.16 5.98 16.19
N THR A 67 -1.94 5.44 17.39
CA THR A 67 -0.62 5.02 17.88
C THR A 67 -0.28 3.60 17.40
N LEU A 68 0.79 3.46 16.64
CA LEU A 68 1.28 2.17 16.13
C LEU A 68 1.70 1.24 17.30
N GLY A 69 1.23 0.00 17.21
CA GLY A 69 1.45 -1.03 18.22
C GLY A 69 0.37 -1.05 19.32
N LYS A 70 -0.55 -0.07 19.32
CA LYS A 70 -1.71 -0.03 20.22
C LYS A 70 -3.04 -0.07 19.46
N GLU A 71 -3.09 0.64 18.34
CA GLU A 71 -4.32 0.86 17.56
C GLU A 71 -4.14 0.38 16.10
N ASP A 72 -3.44 -0.73 15.92
CA ASP A 72 -3.05 -1.26 14.60
C ASP A 72 -4.25 -1.59 13.70
N GLU A 73 -5.40 -1.99 14.27
CA GLU A 73 -6.62 -2.23 13.48
C GLU A 73 -7.14 -0.96 12.84
N GLU A 74 -7.17 0.15 13.58
CA GLU A 74 -7.62 1.44 13.07
C GLU A 74 -6.66 1.97 12.00
N ILE A 75 -5.33 1.80 12.22
CA ILE A 75 -4.32 2.12 11.21
C ILE A 75 -4.57 1.30 9.93
N ARG A 76 -4.77 -0.01 10.01
CA ARG A 76 -5.02 -0.87 8.83
C ARG A 76 -6.26 -0.47 8.02
N ARG A 77 -7.26 0.13 8.67
CA ARG A 77 -8.45 0.67 7.97
C ARG A 77 -8.15 1.95 7.19
N LYS A 78 -7.12 2.70 7.59
CA LYS A 78 -6.72 3.98 6.99
C LYS A 78 -5.67 3.87 5.89
N ILE A 79 -5.02 2.72 5.77
CA ILE A 79 -3.91 2.54 4.84
C ILE A 79 -4.25 1.57 3.72
N GLY A 80 -3.77 1.86 2.50
CA GLY A 80 -3.64 0.92 1.40
C GLY A 80 -2.17 0.56 1.20
N VAL A 81 -1.88 -0.68 0.85
CA VAL A 81 -0.49 -1.15 0.68
C VAL A 81 -0.36 -1.91 -0.63
N VAL A 82 0.61 -1.53 -1.46
CA VAL A 82 0.99 -2.25 -2.67
C VAL A 82 2.39 -2.79 -2.46
N PHE A 83 2.49 -4.10 -2.29
CA PHE A 83 3.76 -4.80 -2.07
C PHE A 83 4.54 -4.99 -3.38
N GLN A 84 5.81 -5.38 -3.25
CA GLN A 84 6.64 -5.78 -4.38
C GLN A 84 6.06 -7.02 -5.07
N ASP A 85 5.66 -8.02 -4.29
CA ASP A 85 5.04 -9.24 -4.79
C ASP A 85 3.53 -9.06 -5.02
N ASN A 86 3.01 -9.80 -6.01
CA ASN A 86 1.59 -9.82 -6.29
C ASN A 86 0.82 -10.51 -5.16
N SER A 87 -0.33 -9.96 -4.80
CA SER A 87 -1.21 -10.47 -3.74
C SER A 87 -2.59 -10.90 -4.24
N LEU A 88 -2.89 -10.65 -5.51
CA LEU A 88 -4.12 -11.10 -6.15
C LEU A 88 -3.99 -12.55 -6.63
N ASP A 89 -5.09 -13.30 -6.63
CA ASP A 89 -5.14 -14.69 -7.09
C ASP A 89 -5.09 -14.76 -8.61
N ASP A 90 -4.10 -15.50 -9.13
CA ASP A 90 -3.86 -15.69 -10.57
C ASP A 90 -4.99 -16.41 -11.30
N LYS A 91 -5.81 -17.23 -10.60
CA LYS A 91 -6.80 -18.14 -11.19
C LYS A 91 -8.16 -17.53 -11.37
N ILE A 92 -8.49 -16.48 -10.62
CA ILE A 92 -9.78 -15.80 -10.71
C ILE A 92 -9.67 -14.47 -11.45
N THR A 93 -10.80 -13.91 -11.85
CA THR A 93 -10.86 -12.64 -12.57
C THR A 93 -10.49 -11.45 -11.69
N ILE A 94 -10.13 -10.33 -12.30
CA ILE A 94 -9.87 -9.08 -11.57
C ILE A 94 -11.13 -8.65 -10.81
N ARG A 95 -12.30 -8.74 -11.41
CA ARG A 95 -13.57 -8.43 -10.75
C ARG A 95 -13.76 -9.24 -9.47
N GLU A 96 -13.55 -10.55 -9.52
CA GLU A 96 -13.67 -11.43 -8.35
C GLU A 96 -12.65 -11.08 -7.28
N ASN A 97 -11.39 -10.89 -7.65
CA ASN A 97 -10.33 -10.46 -6.74
C ASN A 97 -10.71 -9.16 -6.00
N LEU A 98 -11.12 -8.11 -6.74
CA LEU A 98 -11.47 -6.82 -6.15
C LEU A 98 -12.73 -6.89 -5.29
N LEU A 99 -13.75 -7.64 -5.70
CA LEU A 99 -14.96 -7.83 -4.90
C LEU A 99 -14.69 -8.58 -3.60
N ILE A 100 -13.90 -9.66 -3.64
CA ILE A 100 -13.50 -10.42 -2.44
C ILE A 100 -12.77 -9.47 -1.47
N ARG A 101 -11.80 -8.70 -1.97
CA ARG A 101 -11.03 -7.78 -1.13
C ARG A 101 -11.90 -6.65 -0.58
N GLY A 102 -12.71 -6.02 -1.41
CA GLY A 102 -13.58 -4.92 -1.01
C GLY A 102 -14.67 -5.33 -0.01
N SER A 103 -15.15 -6.59 -0.05
CA SER A 103 -16.15 -7.11 0.89
C SER A 103 -15.65 -7.17 2.34
N LEU A 104 -14.33 -7.13 2.56
CA LEU A 104 -13.74 -7.05 3.90
C LEU A 104 -13.99 -5.67 4.57
N TYR A 105 -14.22 -4.64 3.77
CA TYR A 105 -14.37 -3.26 4.23
C TYR A 105 -15.79 -2.73 4.07
N HIS A 106 -16.53 -3.18 3.05
CA HIS A 106 -17.86 -2.70 2.70
C HIS A 106 -18.88 -3.84 2.79
N ARG A 107 -19.80 -3.75 3.75
CA ARG A 107 -20.87 -4.76 3.96
C ARG A 107 -21.99 -4.67 2.93
N GLU A 108 -22.24 -3.47 2.38
CA GLU A 108 -23.32 -3.23 1.44
C GLU A 108 -22.84 -3.41 0.00
N ASN A 109 -23.45 -4.35 -0.73
CA ASN A 109 -23.10 -4.62 -2.12
C ASN A 109 -23.21 -3.40 -3.04
N LYS A 110 -24.11 -2.47 -2.77
CA LYS A 110 -24.29 -1.23 -3.55
C LYS A 110 -23.09 -0.30 -3.40
N ILE A 111 -22.58 -0.14 -2.17
CA ILE A 111 -21.39 0.66 -1.88
C ILE A 111 -20.18 0.02 -2.51
N LEU A 112 -20.02 -1.29 -2.32
CA LEU A 112 -18.91 -2.06 -2.88
C LEU A 112 -18.84 -1.94 -4.40
N LYS A 113 -19.98 -2.07 -5.12
CA LYS A 113 -20.02 -1.88 -6.58
C LYS A 113 -19.61 -0.47 -6.98
N LYS A 114 -20.14 0.56 -6.31
CA LYS A 114 -19.78 1.95 -6.60
C LYS A 114 -18.28 2.20 -6.44
N HIS A 115 -17.67 1.64 -5.38
CA HIS A 115 -16.23 1.73 -5.18
C HIS A 115 -15.45 1.01 -6.27
N LEU A 116 -15.86 -0.19 -6.64
CA LEU A 116 -15.25 -0.94 -7.72
C LEU A 116 -15.25 -0.14 -9.03
N ASP A 117 -16.41 0.41 -9.41
CA ASP A 117 -16.56 1.18 -10.65
C ASP A 117 -15.65 2.43 -10.61
N SER A 118 -15.64 3.18 -9.51
CA SER A 118 -14.79 4.36 -9.35
C SER A 118 -13.29 4.04 -9.42
N VAL A 119 -12.84 2.97 -8.75
CA VAL A 119 -11.43 2.56 -8.77
C VAL A 119 -11.01 2.08 -10.16
N CYS A 120 -11.91 1.37 -10.87
CA CYS A 120 -11.64 0.90 -12.23
C CYS A 120 -11.50 2.07 -13.22
N GLU A 121 -12.36 3.07 -13.11
CA GLU A 121 -12.32 4.29 -13.93
C GLU A 121 -11.01 5.06 -13.71
N ILE A 122 -10.61 5.30 -12.44
CA ILE A 122 -9.37 6.02 -12.10
C ILE A 122 -8.13 5.32 -12.67
N LEU A 123 -8.11 3.98 -12.65
CA LEU A 123 -6.93 3.19 -13.04
C LEU A 123 -7.01 2.64 -14.47
N HIS A 124 -8.09 2.95 -15.20
CA HIS A 124 -8.33 2.49 -16.58
C HIS A 124 -8.14 0.97 -16.71
N ILE A 125 -8.88 0.19 -15.89
CA ILE A 125 -8.83 -1.28 -15.86
C ILE A 125 -10.17 -1.96 -16.15
N GLU A 126 -11.16 -1.24 -16.68
CA GLU A 126 -12.52 -1.75 -16.97
C GLU A 126 -12.47 -2.94 -17.94
N ASP A 127 -11.62 -2.86 -18.97
CA ASP A 127 -11.39 -3.89 -19.97
C ASP A 127 -10.69 -5.14 -19.41
N LEU A 128 -10.07 -5.04 -18.23
CA LEU A 128 -9.36 -6.12 -17.55
C LEU A 128 -10.26 -6.91 -16.59
N LEU A 129 -11.41 -6.35 -16.18
CA LEU A 129 -12.24 -6.89 -15.10
C LEU A 129 -12.62 -8.37 -15.27
N ASN A 130 -12.86 -8.81 -16.51
CA ASN A 130 -13.27 -10.18 -16.80
C ASN A 130 -12.09 -11.10 -17.17
N ARG A 131 -10.85 -10.59 -17.07
CA ARG A 131 -9.64 -11.38 -17.34
C ARG A 131 -9.08 -11.95 -16.03
N GLN A 132 -8.51 -13.16 -16.11
CA GLN A 132 -7.77 -13.74 -14.99
C GLN A 132 -6.48 -12.95 -14.72
N PHE A 133 -6.16 -12.70 -13.45
CA PHE A 133 -4.98 -11.92 -13.06
C PHE A 133 -3.68 -12.50 -13.62
N GLY A 134 -3.54 -13.85 -13.58
CA GLY A 134 -2.36 -14.54 -14.11
C GLY A 134 -2.07 -14.31 -15.59
N LYS A 135 -3.09 -13.90 -16.39
CA LYS A 135 -2.98 -13.66 -17.84
C LYS A 135 -2.65 -12.21 -18.21
N LEU A 136 -2.44 -11.33 -17.22
CA LEU A 136 -2.13 -9.92 -17.43
C LEU A 136 -0.64 -9.67 -17.62
N SER A 137 -0.31 -8.59 -18.36
CA SER A 137 1.06 -8.07 -18.41
C SER A 137 1.49 -7.49 -17.06
N GLY A 138 2.80 -7.30 -16.84
CA GLY A 138 3.31 -6.74 -15.58
C GLY A 138 2.70 -5.38 -15.22
N GLY A 139 2.59 -4.47 -16.17
CA GLY A 139 1.94 -3.16 -15.95
C GLY A 139 0.45 -3.27 -15.67
N GLN A 140 -0.27 -4.17 -16.35
CA GLN A 140 -1.68 -4.45 -16.05
C GLN A 140 -1.85 -5.03 -14.65
N LYS A 141 -1.00 -6.00 -14.25
CA LYS A 141 -0.96 -6.54 -12.90
C LYS A 141 -0.75 -5.45 -11.86
N ARG A 142 0.21 -4.54 -12.10
CA ARG A 142 0.51 -3.45 -11.17
C ARG A 142 -0.68 -2.51 -10.96
N ARG A 143 -1.38 -2.12 -12.05
CA ARG A 143 -2.61 -1.32 -11.95
C ARG A 143 -3.69 -2.04 -11.13
N CYS A 144 -3.87 -3.34 -11.32
CA CYS A 144 -4.84 -4.14 -10.56
C CYS A 144 -4.44 -4.26 -9.06
N GLU A 145 -3.14 -4.36 -8.74
CA GLU A 145 -2.67 -4.34 -7.34
C GLU A 145 -2.92 -2.98 -6.66
N ILE A 146 -2.74 -1.88 -7.40
CA ILE A 146 -3.12 -0.55 -6.90
C ILE A 146 -4.63 -0.46 -6.70
N ALA A 147 -5.43 -0.96 -7.65
CA ALA A 147 -6.89 -1.03 -7.50
C ALA A 147 -7.30 -1.78 -6.23
N ARG A 148 -6.68 -2.92 -5.97
CA ARG A 148 -6.91 -3.68 -4.75
C ARG A 148 -6.61 -2.86 -3.48
N ALA A 149 -5.51 -2.11 -3.47
CA ALA A 149 -5.13 -1.29 -2.32
C ALA A 149 -6.07 -0.09 -2.11
N LEU A 150 -6.77 0.36 -3.14
CA LEU A 150 -7.75 1.45 -3.07
C LEU A 150 -9.16 0.98 -2.69
N MET A 151 -9.46 -0.32 -2.68
CA MET A 151 -10.80 -0.83 -2.36
C MET A 151 -11.28 -0.50 -0.94
N ASN A 152 -10.41 -0.14 0.00
CA ASN A 152 -10.77 0.31 1.35
C ASN A 152 -10.85 1.83 1.50
N THR A 153 -10.72 2.60 0.40
CA THR A 153 -10.67 4.07 0.45
C THR A 153 -9.64 4.61 1.44
N PRO A 154 -8.36 4.26 1.29
CA PRO A 154 -7.34 4.61 2.26
C PRO A 154 -7.04 6.11 2.28
N GLU A 155 -6.64 6.63 3.44
CA GLU A 155 -6.09 7.98 3.59
C GLU A 155 -4.61 8.05 3.21
N ILE A 156 -3.91 6.91 3.30
CA ILE A 156 -2.49 6.78 2.96
C ILE A 156 -2.30 5.56 2.07
N LEU A 157 -1.59 5.71 0.96
CA LEU A 157 -1.19 4.62 0.10
C LEU A 157 0.33 4.38 0.20
N PHE A 158 0.72 3.21 0.70
CA PHE A 158 2.10 2.76 0.69
C PHE A 158 2.40 1.97 -0.58
N LEU A 159 3.48 2.34 -1.26
CA LEU A 159 3.97 1.66 -2.46
C LEU A 159 5.40 1.15 -2.18
N ASP A 160 5.57 -0.16 -2.06
CA ASP A 160 6.90 -0.75 -1.93
C ASP A 160 7.43 -1.11 -3.32
N GLU A 161 8.50 -0.43 -3.75
CA GLU A 161 9.12 -0.57 -5.07
C GLU A 161 8.12 -0.57 -6.25
N PRO A 162 7.31 0.48 -6.42
CA PRO A 162 6.18 0.49 -7.36
C PRO A 162 6.56 0.29 -8.83
N THR A 163 7.83 0.50 -9.18
CA THR A 163 8.33 0.41 -10.56
C THR A 163 9.22 -0.79 -10.81
N THR A 164 9.45 -1.65 -9.83
CA THR A 164 10.27 -2.85 -10.00
C THR A 164 9.59 -3.83 -10.97
N GLY A 165 10.36 -4.33 -11.94
CA GLY A 165 9.86 -5.26 -12.96
C GLY A 165 9.02 -4.63 -14.06
N LEU A 166 8.82 -3.30 -14.08
CA LEU A 166 8.15 -2.59 -15.15
C LEU A 166 9.15 -2.17 -16.24
N ASP A 167 8.71 -2.21 -17.49
CA ASP A 167 9.44 -1.65 -18.62
C ASP A 167 9.52 -0.11 -18.51
N PRO A 168 10.49 0.55 -19.20
CA PRO A 168 10.70 1.98 -19.08
C PRO A 168 9.48 2.85 -19.39
N GLN A 169 8.66 2.47 -20.37
CA GLN A 169 7.45 3.21 -20.75
C GLN A 169 6.37 3.11 -19.64
N THR A 170 6.15 1.92 -19.12
CA THR A 170 5.17 1.69 -18.03
C THR A 170 5.60 2.40 -16.74
N ARG A 171 6.91 2.55 -16.48
CA ARG A 171 7.41 3.31 -15.32
C ARG A 171 6.99 4.79 -15.33
N LEU A 172 6.97 5.42 -16.50
CA LEU A 172 6.54 6.81 -16.64
C LEU A 172 5.04 6.94 -16.32
N ASN A 173 4.23 6.02 -16.82
CA ASN A 173 2.76 6.07 -16.68
C ASN A 173 2.25 5.74 -15.26
N VAL A 174 3.09 5.22 -14.35
CA VAL A 174 2.69 4.94 -12.94
C VAL A 174 2.50 6.23 -12.14
N TRP A 175 3.09 7.36 -12.59
CA TRP A 175 3.10 8.63 -11.88
C TRP A 175 2.20 9.70 -12.50
N GLU A 176 1.57 9.43 -13.61
CA GLU A 176 0.54 10.24 -14.25
C GLU A 176 -0.87 9.89 -13.71
#